data_8fba79ca0df09e2444003c1c0c324d3a
#
_entry.id   8fba79ca0df09e2444003c1c0c324d3a
#
_cell.length_a   1.000
_cell.length_b   1.000
_cell.length_c   1.000
_cell.angle_alpha   90.00
_cell.angle_beta   90.00
_cell.angle_gamma   90.00
#
_symmetry.space_group_name_H-M   'P 1'
#
loop_
_entity.id
_entity.type
_entity.pdbx_description
1 polymer ?
#
loop_
_entity_poly.entity_id
_entity_poly.type
_entity_poly.pdbx_seq_one_letter_code
_entity_poly.pdbx_strand_id
1 'polypeptide(L)'
;TSVAAAAKARSIFGPDARIMIDTYLSWDGPVTLEMSKRLAEFNIYWFEDVLTPDNLSGQAALRQPVKPTLISGGEHEFTHHGFAAIAKAGALDLWQPDITWCGGITAGRRILDIAREHSIPVAPHRGGEVWGLHLIVASDCMELAEKNPGNRGAPRDELWFGEPVVENSYIQPNDAPGFGVTLNEALL
;
A
#
# COMPACT_ATOMS: atom_id res chain seq x y z
N THR A 1 7.87 -15.91 -13.77
CA THR A 1 8.39 -15.89 -12.38
C THR A 1 8.60 -14.46 -11.93
N SER A 2 8.53 -14.18 -10.62
CA SER A 2 8.72 -12.85 -10.03
C SER A 2 10.08 -12.23 -10.43
N VAL A 3 11.14 -13.03 -10.51
CA VAL A 3 12.47 -12.56 -10.97
C VAL A 3 12.43 -12.02 -12.39
N ALA A 4 11.80 -12.75 -13.33
CA ALA A 4 11.69 -12.28 -14.71
C ALA A 4 10.82 -11.01 -14.84
N ALA A 5 9.76 -10.89 -14.02
CA ALA A 5 8.93 -9.71 -13.98
C ALA A 5 9.71 -8.49 -13.42
N ALA A 6 10.47 -8.67 -12.35
CA ALA A 6 11.32 -7.63 -11.77
C ALA A 6 12.40 -7.16 -12.76
N ALA A 7 13.08 -8.10 -13.42
CA ALA A 7 14.08 -7.78 -14.46
C ALA A 7 13.46 -6.95 -15.59
N LYS A 8 12.29 -7.36 -16.09
CA LYS A 8 11.56 -6.62 -17.13
C LYS A 8 11.13 -5.24 -16.66
N ALA A 9 10.57 -5.12 -15.45
CA ALA A 9 10.17 -3.84 -14.88
C ALA A 9 11.38 -2.91 -14.75
N ARG A 10 12.49 -3.39 -14.21
CA ARG A 10 13.72 -2.61 -14.07
C ARG A 10 14.28 -2.14 -15.41
N SER A 11 14.22 -2.98 -16.44
CA SER A 11 14.65 -2.61 -17.80
C SER A 11 13.77 -1.53 -18.45
N ILE A 12 12.49 -1.47 -18.10
CA ILE A 12 11.54 -0.50 -18.67
C ILE A 12 11.59 0.83 -17.92
N PHE A 13 11.57 0.79 -16.58
CA PHE A 13 11.43 1.97 -15.74
C PHE A 13 12.75 2.60 -15.31
N GLY A 14 13.88 1.96 -15.61
CA GLY A 14 15.21 2.47 -15.29
C GLY A 14 15.64 2.22 -13.83
N PRO A 15 16.89 2.63 -13.47
CA PRO A 15 17.51 2.26 -12.19
C PRO A 15 16.86 2.94 -10.97
N ASP A 16 16.28 4.11 -11.14
CA ASP A 16 15.78 4.94 -10.04
C ASP A 16 14.32 4.68 -9.68
N ALA A 17 13.60 3.90 -10.48
CA ALA A 17 12.19 3.58 -10.21
C ALA A 17 12.06 2.73 -8.94
N ARG A 18 11.12 3.09 -8.06
CA ARG A 18 10.75 2.26 -6.92
C ARG A 18 9.89 1.11 -7.42
N ILE A 19 10.44 -0.10 -7.46
CA ILE A 19 9.71 -1.32 -7.83
C ILE A 19 9.29 -2.01 -6.55
N MET A 20 8.00 -2.30 -6.42
CA MET A 20 7.39 -3.00 -5.31
C MET A 20 6.88 -4.37 -5.80
N ILE A 21 6.85 -5.35 -4.91
CA ILE A 21 6.32 -6.67 -5.21
C ILE A 21 5.29 -7.02 -4.15
N ASP A 22 4.04 -7.08 -4.57
CA ASP A 22 2.96 -7.63 -3.79
C ASP A 22 2.94 -9.16 -3.97
N THR A 23 2.97 -9.88 -2.87
CA THR A 23 2.96 -11.35 -2.87
C THR A 23 1.60 -11.93 -2.49
N TYR A 24 0.69 -11.09 -2.06
CA TYR A 24 -0.68 -11.45 -1.70
C TYR A 24 -0.75 -12.71 -0.82
N LEU A 25 -0.01 -12.69 0.29
CA LEU A 25 0.06 -13.75 1.31
C LEU A 25 0.55 -15.13 0.78
N SER A 26 1.17 -15.16 -0.41
CA SER A 26 1.52 -16.42 -1.07
C SER A 26 2.92 -16.94 -0.74
N TRP A 27 3.74 -16.14 -0.05
CA TRP A 27 5.06 -16.58 0.37
C TRP A 27 5.06 -17.08 1.82
N ASP A 28 6.16 -17.70 2.21
CA ASP A 28 6.52 -17.99 3.59
C ASP A 28 7.89 -17.39 3.93
N GLY A 29 8.35 -17.56 5.17
CA GLY A 29 9.63 -17.01 5.60
C GLY A 29 10.81 -17.50 4.75
N PRO A 30 11.02 -18.81 4.56
CA PRO A 30 12.06 -19.37 3.70
C PRO A 30 12.01 -18.85 2.26
N VAL A 31 10.83 -18.80 1.63
CA VAL A 31 10.64 -18.27 0.28
C VAL A 31 10.99 -16.79 0.21
N THR A 32 10.54 -16.00 1.20
CA THR A 32 10.86 -14.56 1.27
C THR A 32 12.37 -14.32 1.32
N LEU A 33 13.11 -15.07 2.14
CA LEU A 33 14.56 -14.97 2.26
C LEU A 33 15.29 -15.40 0.97
N GLU A 34 14.82 -16.46 0.34
CA GLU A 34 15.39 -16.89 -0.94
C GLU A 34 15.12 -15.87 -2.05
N MET A 35 13.89 -15.37 -2.13
CA MET A 35 13.52 -14.38 -3.14
C MET A 35 14.21 -13.04 -2.93
N SER A 36 14.46 -12.62 -1.69
CA SER A 36 15.23 -11.41 -1.42
C SER A 36 16.64 -11.46 -2.00
N LYS A 37 17.31 -12.62 -1.90
CA LYS A 37 18.63 -12.84 -2.52
C LYS A 37 18.56 -12.78 -4.04
N ARG A 38 17.58 -13.48 -4.65
CA ARG A 38 17.42 -13.55 -6.11
C ARG A 38 16.99 -12.23 -6.74
N LEU A 39 16.35 -11.37 -5.96
CA LEU A 39 15.85 -10.08 -6.41
C LEU A 39 16.77 -8.90 -6.03
N ALA A 40 17.86 -9.16 -5.30
CA ALA A 40 18.75 -8.12 -4.79
C ALA A 40 19.29 -7.18 -5.88
N GLU A 41 19.65 -7.72 -7.06
CA GLU A 41 20.16 -6.94 -8.19
C GLU A 41 19.13 -5.94 -8.78
N PHE A 42 17.84 -6.19 -8.53
CA PHE A 42 16.76 -5.33 -9.07
C PHE A 42 16.34 -4.21 -8.12
N ASN A 43 16.96 -4.08 -6.96
CA ASN A 43 16.70 -3.02 -5.98
C ASN A 43 15.20 -2.85 -5.69
N ILE A 44 14.55 -3.89 -5.18
CA ILE A 44 13.12 -3.88 -4.82
C ILE A 44 12.92 -3.00 -3.59
N TYR A 45 11.95 -2.09 -3.67
CA TYR A 45 11.68 -1.13 -2.60
C TYR A 45 10.99 -1.79 -1.41
N TRP A 46 9.93 -2.57 -1.64
CA TRP A 46 9.32 -3.41 -0.61
C TRP A 46 8.80 -4.75 -1.16
N PHE A 47 8.67 -5.70 -0.25
CA PHE A 47 7.83 -6.90 -0.40
C PHE A 47 6.58 -6.70 0.44
N GLU A 48 5.42 -6.79 -0.20
CA GLU A 48 4.11 -6.59 0.38
C GLU A 48 3.46 -7.91 0.68
N ASP A 49 2.77 -7.98 1.83
CA ASP A 49 1.96 -9.12 2.26
C ASP A 49 2.65 -10.48 2.12
N VAL A 50 3.89 -10.57 2.59
CA VAL A 50 4.69 -11.80 2.46
C VAL A 50 4.17 -12.96 3.30
N LEU A 51 3.58 -12.67 4.47
CA LEU A 51 3.00 -13.64 5.39
C LEU A 51 1.58 -13.24 5.74
N THR A 52 0.82 -14.19 6.32
CA THR A 52 -0.53 -13.88 6.82
C THR A 52 -0.50 -12.76 7.88
N PRO A 53 -1.55 -11.91 7.96
CA PRO A 53 -1.56 -10.71 8.81
C PRO A 53 -1.35 -11.02 10.30
N ASP A 54 -1.82 -12.16 10.77
CA ASP A 54 -1.70 -12.64 12.15
C ASP A 54 -0.30 -13.10 12.54
N ASN A 55 0.59 -13.37 11.56
CA ASN A 55 1.95 -13.81 11.82
C ASN A 55 2.92 -12.63 12.07
N LEU A 56 2.60 -11.80 13.07
CA LEU A 56 3.39 -10.61 13.40
C LEU A 56 4.85 -10.93 13.74
N SER A 57 5.09 -12.02 14.46
CA SER A 57 6.47 -12.43 14.84
C SER A 57 7.28 -12.88 13.63
N GLY A 58 6.66 -13.57 12.67
CA GLY A 58 7.30 -13.96 11.43
C GLY A 58 7.67 -12.75 10.57
N GLN A 59 6.75 -11.80 10.43
CA GLN A 59 7.00 -10.54 9.71
C GLN A 59 8.15 -9.76 10.37
N ALA A 60 8.13 -9.59 11.68
CA ALA A 60 9.20 -8.93 12.42
C ALA A 60 10.58 -9.59 12.20
N ALA A 61 10.63 -10.93 12.18
CA ALA A 61 11.86 -11.69 11.96
C ALA A 61 12.44 -11.52 10.55
N LEU A 62 11.60 -11.20 9.54
CA LEU A 62 12.03 -11.00 8.15
C LEU A 62 12.64 -9.61 7.90
N ARG A 63 12.28 -8.59 8.67
CA ARG A 63 12.65 -7.20 8.40
C ARG A 63 14.16 -6.96 8.25
N GLN A 64 14.97 -7.50 9.14
CA GLN A 64 16.43 -7.31 9.07
C GLN A 64 17.09 -8.16 7.97
N PRO A 65 16.78 -9.47 7.84
CA PRO A 65 17.39 -10.32 6.84
C PRO A 65 17.16 -9.89 5.39
N VAL A 66 16.07 -9.20 5.07
CA VAL A 66 15.75 -8.78 3.68
C VAL A 66 16.23 -7.37 3.33
N LYS A 67 16.81 -6.61 4.27
CA LYS A 67 17.33 -5.27 4.00
C LYS A 67 18.27 -5.27 2.79
N PRO A 68 18.26 -4.22 1.94
CA PRO A 68 17.56 -2.93 2.12
C PRO A 68 16.07 -2.94 1.75
N THR A 69 15.54 -4.03 1.20
CA THR A 69 14.11 -4.15 0.88
C THR A 69 13.28 -4.05 2.16
N LEU A 70 12.16 -3.34 2.13
CA LEU A 70 11.24 -3.20 3.26
C LEU A 70 10.24 -4.36 3.27
N ILE A 71 9.72 -4.69 4.45
CA ILE A 71 8.51 -5.51 4.59
C ILE A 71 7.33 -4.57 4.80
N SER A 72 6.34 -4.64 3.93
CA SER A 72 5.12 -3.84 4.00
C SER A 72 3.87 -4.71 4.09
N GLY A 73 2.76 -4.10 4.50
CA GLY A 73 1.47 -4.75 4.60
C GLY A 73 0.50 -3.98 5.47
N GLY A 74 -0.65 -4.59 5.75
CA GLY A 74 -1.67 -3.98 6.60
C GLY A 74 -2.99 -3.74 5.90
N GLU A 75 -3.14 -4.05 4.61
CA GLU A 75 -4.40 -3.92 3.89
C GLU A 75 -5.50 -4.84 4.46
N HIS A 76 -5.09 -5.97 5.00
CA HIS A 76 -5.98 -6.95 5.62
C HIS A 76 -6.24 -6.69 7.10
N GLU A 77 -5.67 -5.61 7.68
CA GLU A 77 -5.82 -5.31 9.10
C GLU A 77 -7.04 -4.41 9.36
N PHE A 78 -7.71 -4.67 10.47
CA PHE A 78 -8.88 -3.91 10.89
C PHE A 78 -8.56 -3.03 12.09
N THR A 79 -9.09 -1.82 12.08
CA THR A 79 -9.03 -0.86 13.17
C THR A 79 -7.60 -0.40 13.54
N HIS A 80 -7.51 0.70 14.26
CA HIS A 80 -6.25 1.20 14.81
C HIS A 80 -5.65 0.28 15.91
N HIS A 81 -6.45 -0.63 16.48
CA HIS A 81 -5.95 -1.58 17.49
C HIS A 81 -5.03 -2.64 16.88
N GLY A 82 -5.35 -3.12 15.66
CA GLY A 82 -4.46 -4.02 14.92
C GLY A 82 -3.13 -3.35 14.58
N PHE A 83 -3.17 -2.11 14.13
CA PHE A 83 -1.95 -1.34 13.86
C PHE A 83 -1.11 -1.06 15.12
N ALA A 84 -1.76 -0.86 16.27
CA ALA A 84 -1.05 -0.79 17.55
C ALA A 84 -0.34 -2.13 17.90
N ALA A 85 -0.95 -3.26 17.57
CA ALA A 85 -0.32 -4.59 17.76
C ALA A 85 0.87 -4.78 16.79
N ILE A 86 0.73 -4.37 15.52
CA ILE A 86 1.81 -4.37 14.52
C ILE A 86 2.98 -3.50 15.00
N ALA A 87 2.71 -2.30 15.51
CA ALA A 87 3.72 -1.41 16.07
C ALA A 87 4.47 -2.06 17.25
N LYS A 88 3.71 -2.59 18.21
CA LYS A 88 4.28 -3.26 19.38
C LYS A 88 5.16 -4.46 19.02
N ALA A 89 4.77 -5.22 18.00
CA ALA A 89 5.55 -6.36 17.51
C ALA A 89 6.74 -5.94 16.64
N GLY A 90 6.79 -4.69 16.17
CA GLY A 90 7.76 -4.26 15.18
C GLY A 90 7.64 -5.06 13.88
N ALA A 91 6.42 -5.40 13.45
CA ALA A 91 6.19 -6.40 12.41
C ALA A 91 6.50 -5.89 11.00
N LEU A 92 6.23 -4.62 10.71
CA LEU A 92 6.34 -4.04 9.38
C LEU A 92 7.25 -2.81 9.37
N ASP A 93 7.91 -2.57 8.23
CA ASP A 93 8.71 -1.36 7.97
C ASP A 93 7.87 -0.22 7.39
N LEU A 94 6.76 -0.54 6.72
CA LEU A 94 5.84 0.39 6.10
C LEU A 94 4.41 -0.16 6.23
N TRP A 95 3.45 0.71 6.53
CA TRP A 95 2.07 0.33 6.72
C TRP A 95 1.18 0.71 5.55
N GLN A 96 0.25 -0.19 5.21
CA GLN A 96 -0.68 -0.04 4.09
C GLN A 96 -2.14 -0.22 4.53
N PRO A 97 -2.65 0.61 5.46
CA PRO A 97 -4.06 0.51 5.85
C PRO A 97 -4.98 0.76 4.66
N ASP A 98 -6.00 -0.05 4.48
CA ASP A 98 -7.12 0.26 3.59
C ASP A 98 -8.17 1.07 4.35
N ILE A 99 -8.44 2.28 3.88
CA ILE A 99 -9.36 3.20 4.56
C ILE A 99 -10.79 2.68 4.56
N THR A 100 -11.17 1.86 3.59
CA THR A 100 -12.50 1.26 3.52
C THR A 100 -12.65 0.04 4.42
N TRP A 101 -11.53 -0.56 4.85
CA TRP A 101 -11.49 -1.74 5.72
C TRP A 101 -11.14 -1.41 7.16
N CYS A 102 -10.19 -0.53 7.38
CA CYS A 102 -9.68 -0.24 8.73
C CYS A 102 -10.67 0.53 9.64
N GLY A 103 -11.81 0.97 9.11
CA GLY A 103 -12.83 1.70 9.85
C GLY A 103 -12.95 3.19 9.47
N GLY A 104 -12.61 3.53 8.23
CA GLY A 104 -12.80 4.84 7.64
C GLY A 104 -11.76 5.88 8.09
N ILE A 105 -12.03 7.14 7.77
CA ILE A 105 -11.14 8.27 8.05
C ILE A 105 -10.81 8.40 9.54
N THR A 106 -11.77 8.14 10.43
CA THR A 106 -11.55 8.24 11.88
C THR A 106 -10.52 7.23 12.37
N ALA A 107 -10.61 5.98 11.92
CA ALA A 107 -9.62 4.95 12.25
C ALA A 107 -8.28 5.25 11.56
N GLY A 108 -8.31 5.67 10.29
CA GLY A 108 -7.12 6.06 9.53
C GLY A 108 -6.31 7.14 10.24
N ARG A 109 -6.95 8.21 10.75
CA ARG A 109 -6.27 9.25 11.53
C ARG A 109 -5.58 8.70 12.77
N ARG A 110 -6.24 7.79 13.53
CA ARG A 110 -5.63 7.15 14.70
C ARG A 110 -4.45 6.25 14.31
N ILE A 111 -4.55 5.56 13.17
CA ILE A 111 -3.43 4.76 12.62
C ILE A 111 -2.24 5.67 12.32
N LEU A 112 -2.47 6.84 11.72
CA LEU A 112 -1.42 7.81 11.44
C LEU A 112 -0.76 8.35 12.72
N ASP A 113 -1.54 8.61 13.77
CA ASP A 113 -0.98 9.04 15.05
C ASP A 113 -0.04 7.98 15.62
N ILE A 114 -0.44 6.71 15.61
CA ILE A 114 0.41 5.59 16.04
C ILE A 114 1.66 5.47 15.13
N ALA A 115 1.50 5.60 13.81
CA ALA A 115 2.60 5.53 12.87
C ALA A 115 3.66 6.62 13.13
N ARG A 116 3.21 7.86 13.42
CA ARG A 116 4.11 8.97 13.82
C ARG A 116 4.87 8.68 15.10
N GLU A 117 4.17 8.18 16.14
CA GLU A 117 4.81 7.80 17.41
C GLU A 117 5.93 6.79 17.24
N HIS A 118 5.79 5.89 16.27
CA HIS A 118 6.77 4.84 15.96
C HIS A 118 7.67 5.16 14.77
N SER A 119 7.56 6.34 14.15
CA SER A 119 8.32 6.75 12.96
C SER A 119 8.20 5.77 11.80
N ILE A 120 6.99 5.25 11.57
CA ILE A 120 6.70 4.30 10.49
C ILE A 120 6.03 5.03 9.32
N PRO A 121 6.58 4.91 8.09
CA PRO A 121 5.94 5.47 6.91
C PRO A 121 4.63 4.71 6.57
N VAL A 122 3.70 5.43 5.97
CA VAL A 122 2.40 4.89 5.57
C VAL A 122 2.16 5.16 4.09
N ALA A 123 1.74 4.12 3.37
CA ALA A 123 1.30 4.20 1.97
C ALA A 123 -0.02 3.40 1.86
N PRO A 124 -1.18 4.01 2.06
CA PRO A 124 -2.44 3.29 2.17
C PRO A 124 -2.75 2.43 0.94
N HIS A 125 -3.16 1.18 1.16
CA HIS A 125 -3.75 0.34 0.13
C HIS A 125 -4.90 1.11 -0.54
N ARG A 126 -4.92 1.13 -1.87
CA ARG A 126 -5.88 1.90 -2.67
C ARG A 126 -5.97 3.38 -2.31
N GLY A 127 -4.89 3.93 -1.75
CA GLY A 127 -4.87 5.30 -1.24
C GLY A 127 -5.08 6.39 -2.29
N GLY A 128 -4.88 6.10 -3.57
CA GLY A 128 -5.19 6.98 -4.70
C GLY A 128 -6.66 6.93 -5.14
N GLU A 129 -7.50 6.16 -4.47
CA GLU A 129 -8.94 6.17 -4.68
C GLU A 129 -9.62 7.25 -3.82
N VAL A 130 -10.90 7.48 -4.07
CA VAL A 130 -11.68 8.59 -3.51
C VAL A 130 -11.47 8.79 -2.02
N TRP A 131 -11.54 7.71 -1.22
CA TRP A 131 -11.56 7.79 0.24
C TRP A 131 -10.17 7.98 0.84
N GLY A 132 -9.18 7.26 0.34
CA GLY A 132 -7.81 7.28 0.85
C GLY A 132 -7.06 8.56 0.52
N LEU A 133 -7.32 9.13 -0.65
CA LEU A 133 -6.61 10.30 -1.15
C LEU A 133 -6.74 11.53 -0.25
N HIS A 134 -7.94 11.76 0.31
CA HIS A 134 -8.15 12.86 1.26
C HIS A 134 -7.33 12.72 2.54
N LEU A 135 -7.14 11.48 3.01
CA LEU A 135 -6.28 11.23 4.18
C LEU A 135 -4.80 11.47 3.84
N ILE A 136 -4.37 11.04 2.65
CA ILE A 136 -2.99 11.26 2.17
C ILE A 136 -2.68 12.75 2.09
N VAL A 137 -3.54 13.52 1.42
CA VAL A 137 -3.33 14.97 1.25
C VAL A 137 -3.35 15.73 2.58
N ALA A 138 -4.12 15.25 3.56
CA ALA A 138 -4.20 15.84 4.90
C ALA A 138 -3.06 15.38 5.83
N SER A 139 -2.14 14.55 5.37
CA SER A 139 -1.07 13.95 6.17
C SER A 139 0.31 14.43 5.74
N ASP A 140 1.23 14.51 6.70
CA ASP A 140 2.64 14.80 6.51
C ASP A 140 3.54 13.56 6.47
N CYS A 141 2.96 12.36 6.66
CA CYS A 141 3.72 11.10 6.74
C CYS A 141 3.41 10.13 5.58
N MET A 142 2.73 10.60 4.54
CA MET A 142 2.37 9.81 3.37
C MET A 142 2.79 10.50 2.08
N GLU A 143 3.57 9.81 1.25
CA GLU A 143 4.07 10.35 -0.02
C GLU A 143 3.50 9.63 -1.25
N LEU A 144 2.98 8.41 -1.06
CA LEU A 144 2.54 7.55 -2.15
C LEU A 144 1.04 7.32 -2.07
N ALA A 145 0.39 7.42 -3.22
CA ALA A 145 -1.02 7.10 -3.40
C ALA A 145 -1.12 5.91 -4.38
N GLU A 146 -1.41 4.74 -3.87
CA GLU A 146 -1.65 3.58 -4.71
C GLU A 146 -2.91 3.77 -5.53
N LYS A 147 -2.82 3.60 -6.85
CA LYS A 147 -3.94 3.63 -7.77
C LYS A 147 -4.00 2.32 -8.55
N ASN A 148 -5.03 1.52 -8.28
CA ASN A 148 -5.28 0.33 -9.08
C ASN A 148 -5.70 0.74 -10.50
N PRO A 149 -5.02 0.26 -11.55
CA PRO A 149 -5.37 0.61 -12.92
C PRO A 149 -6.74 0.09 -13.38
N GLY A 150 -7.42 -0.71 -12.56
CA GLY A 150 -8.66 -1.39 -12.89
C GLY A 150 -8.47 -2.51 -13.93
N ASN A 151 -9.54 -3.17 -14.31
CA ASN A 151 -9.53 -4.14 -15.40
C ASN A 151 -9.38 -3.40 -16.73
N ARG A 152 -8.18 -3.42 -17.31
CA ARG A 152 -7.93 -2.86 -18.64
C ARG A 152 -8.84 -3.58 -19.66
N GLY A 153 -9.77 -2.83 -20.25
CA GLY A 153 -10.69 -3.34 -21.28
C GLY A 153 -12.13 -3.58 -20.84
N ALA A 154 -12.46 -3.48 -19.55
CA ALA A 154 -13.86 -3.33 -19.16
C ALA A 154 -14.30 -1.88 -19.39
N PRO A 155 -15.53 -1.62 -19.88
CA PRO A 155 -16.11 -0.30 -19.77
C PRO A 155 -16.07 0.08 -18.29
N ARG A 156 -15.45 1.20 -17.95
CA ARG A 156 -15.62 1.78 -16.62
C ARG A 156 -17.04 2.32 -16.60
N ASP A 157 -17.95 1.54 -16.10
CA ASP A 157 -19.16 2.10 -15.55
C ASP A 157 -18.73 2.92 -14.37
N GLU A 158 -18.61 4.23 -14.55
CA GLU A 158 -18.17 5.15 -13.52
C GLU A 158 -19.21 5.13 -12.42
N LEU A 159 -18.91 4.36 -11.35
CA LEU A 159 -19.77 4.33 -10.16
C LEU A 159 -19.84 5.71 -9.50
N TRP A 160 -18.75 6.45 -9.59
CA TRP A 160 -18.61 7.77 -9.00
C TRP A 160 -18.20 8.78 -10.07
N PHE A 161 -18.98 9.83 -10.26
CA PHE A 161 -18.56 10.99 -11.04
C PHE A 161 -17.61 11.87 -10.21
N GLY A 162 -16.56 12.40 -10.82
CA GLY A 162 -15.59 13.27 -10.17
C GLY A 162 -14.44 12.52 -9.50
N GLU A 163 -14.26 11.22 -9.78
CA GLU A 163 -13.08 10.50 -9.28
C GLU A 163 -11.77 11.17 -9.68
N PRO A 164 -10.79 11.22 -8.76
CA PRO A 164 -9.47 11.75 -9.05
C PRO A 164 -8.78 11.01 -10.19
N VAL A 165 -8.17 11.76 -11.10
CA VAL A 165 -7.44 11.23 -12.25
C VAL A 165 -5.94 11.40 -12.03
N VAL A 166 -5.15 10.41 -12.46
CA VAL A 166 -3.68 10.50 -12.44
C VAL A 166 -3.21 11.33 -13.63
N GLU A 167 -2.53 12.43 -13.36
CA GLU A 167 -1.91 13.31 -14.35
C GLU A 167 -0.43 13.50 -14.04
N ASN A 168 0.45 13.22 -15.01
CA ASN A 168 1.90 13.36 -14.85
C ASN A 168 2.46 12.65 -13.60
N SER A 169 1.94 11.46 -13.30
CA SER A 169 2.28 10.66 -12.11
C SER A 169 1.82 11.27 -10.77
N TYR A 170 0.98 12.28 -10.78
CA TYR A 170 0.35 12.88 -9.60
C TYR A 170 -1.15 12.65 -9.61
N ILE A 171 -1.73 12.63 -8.42
CA ILE A 171 -3.19 12.55 -8.24
C ILE A 171 -3.61 13.54 -7.15
N GLN A 172 -4.72 14.24 -7.37
CA GLN A 172 -5.25 15.23 -6.44
C GLN A 172 -6.76 15.06 -6.30
N PRO A 173 -7.33 15.26 -5.11
CA PRO A 173 -8.78 15.39 -4.96
C PRO A 173 -9.24 16.69 -5.62
N ASN A 174 -10.50 16.75 -6.04
CA ASN A 174 -11.11 18.01 -6.47
C ASN A 174 -11.61 18.83 -5.28
N ASP A 175 -11.97 20.11 -5.52
CA ASP A 175 -12.41 21.05 -4.48
C ASP A 175 -13.92 20.99 -4.18
N ALA A 176 -14.65 20.01 -4.73
CA ALA A 176 -16.08 19.89 -4.47
C ALA A 176 -16.35 19.40 -3.01
N PRO A 177 -17.53 19.73 -2.43
CA PRO A 177 -17.85 19.34 -1.07
C PRO A 177 -17.76 17.83 -0.79
N GLY A 178 -17.43 17.46 0.44
CA GLY A 178 -17.30 16.07 0.87
C GLY A 178 -16.06 15.43 0.28
N PHE A 179 -16.22 14.29 -0.37
CA PHE A 179 -15.13 13.59 -1.09
C PHE A 179 -15.00 14.03 -2.57
N GLY A 180 -15.77 15.04 -2.98
CA GLY A 180 -15.70 15.55 -4.35
C GLY A 180 -16.33 14.66 -5.41
N VAL A 181 -17.11 13.66 -5.01
CA VAL A 181 -17.73 12.70 -5.93
C VAL A 181 -19.24 12.60 -5.71
N THR A 182 -19.95 12.23 -6.77
CA THR A 182 -21.37 11.90 -6.76
C THR A 182 -21.62 10.50 -7.30
N LEU A 183 -22.57 9.80 -6.70
CA LEU A 183 -22.95 8.45 -7.15
C LEU A 183 -23.60 8.53 -8.54
N ASN A 184 -23.23 7.62 -9.41
CA ASN A 184 -23.92 7.40 -10.67
C ASN A 184 -25.18 6.57 -10.44
N GLU A 185 -26.31 7.24 -10.18
CA GLU A 185 -27.59 6.57 -9.89
C GLU A 185 -28.12 5.75 -11.06
N ALA A 186 -27.62 5.95 -12.29
CA ALA A 186 -28.03 5.15 -13.43
C ALA A 186 -27.51 3.70 -13.36
N LEU A 187 -26.59 3.40 -12.45
CA LEU A 187 -26.05 2.06 -12.22
C LEU A 187 -26.76 1.32 -11.07
N LEU A 188 -27.72 1.94 -10.41
CA LEU A 188 -28.53 1.36 -9.35
C LEU A 188 -29.84 0.79 -9.91
#